data_4dfe516483d9e8eeaa0a5d02b63b88a9
#
_entry.id   4dfe516483d9e8eeaa0a5d02b63b88a9
#
_cell.length_a   1.000
_cell.length_b   1.000
_cell.length_c   1.000
_cell.angle_alpha   90.00
_cell.angle_beta   90.00
_cell.angle_gamma   90.00
#
_symmetry.space_group_name_H-M   'P 1'
#
loop_
_entity.id
_entity.type
_entity.pdbx_description
1 polymer ?
#
loop_
_entity_poly.entity_id
_entity_poly.type
_entity_poly.pdbx_seq_one_letter_code
_entity_poly.pdbx_strand_id
1 'polypeptide(L)'
;NKSSSPNLTLGFTSSNSYDLKNERKVGYMASLNYRSNISYFDDYLESRYEKSLPAFANTVYNTGKLGKDERFISFLGGIAYGSKKGKQKINFLFIQNGESTAIQGDFLNNGENNYDGVGQIKSYVQRQIISIPFSSKNYFLDGKLEANLSFTPSFSRVYDKDFKTS
;
A
#
# COMPACT_ATOMS: atom_id res chain seq x y z
N ASN A 1 11.36 28.90 3.36
CA ASN A 1 11.30 28.06 2.15
C ASN A 1 12.02 26.75 2.44
N LYS A 2 11.29 25.71 2.84
CA LYS A 2 11.85 24.35 2.78
C LYS A 2 11.64 23.88 1.35
N SER A 3 12.73 23.63 0.62
CA SER A 3 12.66 22.95 -0.66
C SER A 3 12.09 21.56 -0.41
N SER A 4 11.02 21.19 -1.10
CA SER A 4 10.52 19.81 -1.09
C SER A 4 11.57 18.91 -1.70
N SER A 5 11.83 17.77 -1.07
CA SER A 5 12.63 16.73 -1.70
C SER A 5 11.97 16.28 -3.01
N PRO A 6 12.73 15.99 -4.05
CA PRO A 6 12.16 15.50 -5.30
C PRO A 6 11.44 14.17 -5.09
N ASN A 7 10.39 13.92 -5.85
CA ASN A 7 9.75 12.63 -5.90
C ASN A 7 10.74 11.59 -6.43
N LEU A 8 10.85 10.48 -5.73
CA LEU A 8 11.83 9.43 -6.01
C LEU A 8 11.15 8.09 -6.15
N THR A 9 11.48 7.36 -7.20
CA THR A 9 11.11 5.96 -7.36
C THR A 9 12.35 5.15 -7.67
N LEU A 10 12.60 4.13 -6.88
CA LEU A 10 13.69 3.18 -7.05
C LEU A 10 13.12 1.77 -7.11
N GLY A 11 13.60 0.99 -8.07
CA GLY A 11 13.23 -0.41 -8.22
C GLY A 11 14.45 -1.26 -8.51
N PHE A 12 14.54 -2.40 -7.86
CA PHE A 12 15.53 -3.41 -8.12
C PHE A 12 14.84 -4.76 -8.27
N THR A 13 15.21 -5.51 -9.30
CA THR A 13 14.70 -6.87 -9.52
C THR A 13 15.84 -7.78 -9.96
N SER A 14 15.91 -8.94 -9.34
CA SER A 14 16.85 -9.99 -9.70
C SER A 14 16.12 -11.33 -9.74
N SER A 15 16.38 -12.12 -10.76
CA SER A 15 15.84 -13.48 -10.86
C SER A 15 16.80 -14.34 -11.66
N ASN A 16 16.87 -15.60 -11.29
CA ASN A 16 17.64 -16.58 -12.06
C ASN A 16 17.07 -17.99 -11.84
N SER A 17 17.40 -18.88 -12.73
CA SER A 17 17.06 -20.30 -12.62
C SER A 17 18.25 -21.18 -13.02
N TYR A 18 18.40 -22.29 -12.32
CA TYR A 18 19.49 -23.23 -12.50
C TYR A 18 18.92 -24.61 -12.79
N ASP A 19 19.44 -25.24 -13.83
CA ASP A 19 19.17 -26.63 -14.12
C ASP A 19 20.09 -27.51 -13.27
N LEU A 20 19.48 -28.43 -12.55
CA LEU A 20 20.17 -29.42 -11.73
C LEU A 20 20.16 -30.78 -12.40
N LYS A 21 20.98 -31.72 -11.91
CA LYS A 21 20.97 -33.10 -12.40
C LYS A 21 19.56 -33.73 -12.25
N ASN A 22 19.23 -34.68 -13.10
CA ASN A 22 17.98 -35.44 -13.10
C ASN A 22 16.73 -34.59 -13.37
N GLU A 23 16.80 -33.68 -14.33
CA GLU A 23 15.68 -32.83 -14.78
C GLU A 23 15.03 -32.00 -13.65
N ARG A 24 15.84 -31.60 -12.70
CA ARG A 24 15.42 -30.71 -11.61
C ARG A 24 15.81 -29.28 -11.94
N LYS A 25 14.99 -28.34 -11.50
CA LYS A 25 15.25 -26.90 -11.67
C LYS A 25 15.01 -26.18 -10.34
N VAL A 26 15.87 -25.24 -10.03
CA VAL A 26 15.69 -24.30 -8.92
C VAL A 26 15.73 -22.88 -9.49
N GLY A 27 14.78 -22.07 -9.10
CA GLY A 27 14.75 -20.66 -9.45
C GLY A 27 14.53 -19.78 -8.23
N TYR A 28 15.02 -18.57 -8.31
CA TYR A 28 14.73 -17.54 -7.33
C TYR A 28 14.31 -16.26 -8.02
N MET A 29 13.57 -15.44 -7.29
CA MET A 29 13.26 -14.05 -7.64
C MET A 29 13.32 -13.16 -6.40
N ALA A 30 13.81 -11.95 -6.57
CA ALA A 30 13.79 -10.91 -5.56
C ALA A 30 13.49 -9.56 -6.25
N SER A 31 12.59 -8.80 -5.67
CA SER A 31 12.26 -7.45 -6.14
C SER A 31 12.09 -6.54 -4.94
N LEU A 32 12.70 -5.37 -4.99
CA LEU A 32 12.60 -4.31 -4.01
C LEU A 32 12.15 -3.04 -4.72
N ASN A 33 11.10 -2.39 -4.20
CA ASN A 33 10.64 -1.11 -4.71
C ASN A 33 10.51 -0.13 -3.57
N TYR A 34 10.95 1.09 -3.81
CA TYR A 34 10.79 2.24 -2.95
C TYR A 34 10.23 3.41 -3.74
N ARG A 35 9.23 4.10 -3.19
CA ARG A 35 8.68 5.33 -3.75
C ARG A 35 8.47 6.35 -2.64
N SER A 36 8.94 7.55 -2.86
CA SER A 36 8.65 8.73 -2.06
C SER A 36 8.00 9.76 -2.96
N ASN A 37 6.82 10.24 -2.58
CA ASN A 37 6.04 11.21 -3.33
C ASN A 37 5.60 12.32 -2.38
N ILE A 38 6.03 13.54 -2.65
CA ILE A 38 5.66 14.73 -1.90
C ILE A 38 4.86 15.63 -2.82
N SER A 39 3.67 16.00 -2.38
CA SER A 39 2.79 16.91 -3.09
C SER A 39 2.33 18.05 -2.18
N TYR A 40 2.14 19.20 -2.78
CA TYR A 40 1.70 20.41 -2.10
C TYR A 40 0.68 21.15 -2.99
N PHE A 41 -0.41 21.56 -2.39
CA PHE A 41 -1.50 22.29 -3.04
C PHE A 41 -1.77 23.56 -2.25
N ASP A 42 -1.66 24.73 -2.89
CA ASP A 42 -1.93 26.03 -2.29
C ASP A 42 -3.43 26.30 -2.16
N ASP A 43 -4.23 25.78 -3.09
CA ASP A 43 -5.66 25.99 -3.18
C ASP A 43 -6.42 24.68 -2.92
N TYR A 44 -6.33 24.21 -1.68
CA TYR A 44 -7.11 23.04 -1.24
C TYR A 44 -8.54 23.47 -0.93
N LEU A 45 -9.51 22.72 -1.47
CA LEU A 45 -10.92 22.88 -1.21
C LEU A 45 -11.55 21.51 -0.93
N GLU A 46 -12.18 21.37 0.23
CA GLU A 46 -13.06 20.25 0.57
C GLU A 46 -14.45 20.78 0.90
N SER A 47 -15.48 20.27 0.22
CA SER A 47 -16.87 20.63 0.49
C SER A 47 -17.70 19.36 0.61
N ARG A 48 -18.53 19.29 1.66
CA ARG A 48 -19.53 18.23 1.85
C ARG A 48 -20.92 18.85 1.88
N TYR A 49 -21.81 18.23 1.15
CA TYR A 49 -23.19 18.67 1.04
C TYR A 49 -24.12 17.58 1.55
N GLU A 50 -25.04 17.94 2.42
CA GLU A 50 -26.16 17.09 2.81
C GLU A 50 -27.43 17.51 2.08
N LYS A 51 -28.22 16.52 1.66
CA LYS A 51 -29.51 16.76 1.03
C LYS A 51 -30.53 16.99 2.15
N SER A 52 -30.78 18.24 2.43
CA SER A 52 -31.88 18.69 3.29
C SER A 52 -32.98 19.26 2.38
N LEU A 53 -34.15 18.62 2.35
CA LEU A 53 -35.26 19.12 1.52
C LEU A 53 -35.72 20.50 2.00
N PRO A 54 -35.86 21.51 1.07
CA PRO A 54 -35.85 21.41 -0.39
C PRO A 54 -34.48 21.71 -1.06
N ALA A 55 -33.40 21.91 -0.32
CA ALA A 55 -32.11 22.37 -0.86
C ALA A 55 -30.93 21.49 -0.39
N PHE A 56 -29.79 21.63 -1.05
CA PHE A 56 -28.53 21.09 -0.55
C PHE A 56 -27.93 22.11 0.44
N ALA A 57 -27.63 21.66 1.66
CA ALA A 57 -26.89 22.44 2.63
C ALA A 57 -25.41 22.03 2.61
N ASN A 58 -24.51 23.03 2.57
CA ASN A 58 -23.09 22.77 2.75
C ASN A 58 -22.80 22.57 4.25
N THR A 59 -22.43 21.36 4.62
CA THR A 59 -22.19 21.00 6.03
C THR A 59 -20.73 21.11 6.42
N VAL A 60 -19.81 20.97 5.45
CA VAL A 60 -18.36 21.11 5.67
C VAL A 60 -17.77 21.91 4.50
N TYR A 61 -17.01 22.91 4.84
CA TYR A 61 -16.27 23.71 3.85
C TYR A 61 -14.90 24.03 4.43
N ASN A 62 -13.86 23.44 3.84
CA ASN A 62 -12.48 23.63 4.27
C ASN A 62 -11.68 24.18 3.11
N THR A 63 -11.00 25.29 3.32
CA THR A 63 -10.09 25.89 2.33
C THR A 63 -8.71 26.10 2.92
N GLY A 64 -7.68 26.01 2.11
CA GLY A 64 -6.34 26.29 2.59
C GLY A 64 -5.25 25.60 1.81
N LYS A 65 -4.22 25.16 2.51
CA LYS A 65 -3.03 24.51 1.97
C LYS A 65 -2.96 23.08 2.40
N LEU A 66 -2.70 22.18 1.46
CA LEU A 66 -2.56 20.75 1.70
C LEU A 66 -1.14 20.32 1.35
N GLY A 67 -0.46 19.73 2.32
CA GLY A 67 0.80 19.01 2.12
C GLY A 67 0.60 17.52 2.32
N LYS A 68 1.15 16.69 1.42
CA LYS A 68 1.07 15.25 1.47
C LYS A 68 2.45 14.63 1.25
N ASP A 69 2.88 13.74 2.15
CA ASP A 69 4.11 12.94 2.04
C ASP A 69 3.71 11.46 2.06
N GLU A 70 3.90 10.79 0.93
CA GLU A 70 3.63 9.37 0.77
C GLU A 70 4.93 8.61 0.63
N ARG A 71 5.09 7.54 1.40
CA ARG A 71 6.24 6.64 1.31
C ARG A 71 5.77 5.21 1.17
N PHE A 72 6.26 4.56 0.15
CA PHE A 72 5.94 3.18 -0.18
C PHE A 72 7.23 2.36 -0.26
N ILE A 73 7.22 1.21 0.39
CA ILE A 73 8.26 0.19 0.23
C ILE A 73 7.60 -1.16 0.01
N SER A 74 8.11 -1.92 -0.93
CA SER A 74 7.69 -3.30 -1.11
C SER A 74 8.88 -4.21 -1.39
N PHE A 75 8.80 -5.41 -0.86
CA PHE A 75 9.72 -6.49 -1.13
C PHE A 75 8.94 -7.73 -1.56
N LEU A 76 9.37 -8.34 -2.65
CA LEU A 76 8.89 -9.64 -3.11
C LEU A 76 10.11 -10.55 -3.26
N GLY A 77 10.13 -11.64 -2.53
CA GLY A 77 11.11 -12.71 -2.68
C GLY A 77 10.44 -14.04 -2.95
N GLY A 78 11.12 -14.94 -3.64
CA GLY A 78 10.55 -16.25 -3.89
C GLY A 78 11.57 -17.26 -4.36
N ILE A 79 11.29 -18.53 -4.05
CA ILE A 79 12.05 -19.70 -4.49
C ILE A 79 11.06 -20.68 -5.11
N ALA A 80 11.45 -21.22 -6.25
CA ALA A 80 10.71 -22.26 -6.94
C ALA A 80 11.61 -23.47 -7.18
N TYR A 81 11.08 -24.64 -6.94
CA TYR A 81 11.72 -25.91 -7.27
C TYR A 81 10.81 -26.71 -8.19
N GLY A 82 11.38 -27.24 -9.25
CA GLY A 82 10.71 -28.09 -10.22
C GLY A 82 11.42 -29.43 -10.43
N SER A 83 10.65 -30.47 -10.62
CA SER A 83 11.13 -31.82 -10.98
C SER A 83 10.10 -32.52 -11.86
N LYS A 84 10.42 -33.73 -12.41
CA LYS A 84 9.44 -34.57 -13.09
C LYS A 84 8.21 -34.88 -12.23
N LYS A 85 8.38 -34.96 -10.91
CA LYS A 85 7.32 -35.35 -9.97
C LYS A 85 6.46 -34.19 -9.47
N GLY A 86 6.86 -32.94 -9.76
CA GLY A 86 6.09 -31.79 -9.32
C GLY A 86 6.86 -30.47 -9.29
N LYS A 87 6.14 -29.42 -8.88
CA LYS A 87 6.68 -28.07 -8.74
C LYS A 87 6.26 -27.49 -7.40
N GLN A 88 7.20 -26.90 -6.68
CA GLN A 88 6.92 -26.20 -5.43
C GLN A 88 7.39 -24.75 -5.57
N LYS A 89 6.62 -23.85 -4.97
CA LYS A 89 6.93 -22.43 -4.96
C LYS A 89 6.56 -21.84 -3.61
N ILE A 90 7.47 -21.10 -3.03
CA ILE A 90 7.22 -20.26 -1.86
C ILE A 90 7.63 -18.84 -2.18
N ASN A 91 6.77 -17.89 -1.84
CA ASN A 91 7.08 -16.47 -1.95
C ASN A 91 6.94 -15.79 -0.60
N PHE A 92 7.57 -14.66 -0.47
CA PHE A 92 7.42 -13.72 0.63
C PHE A 92 7.11 -12.36 0.04
N LEU A 93 6.01 -11.77 0.46
CA LEU A 93 5.58 -10.42 0.08
C LEU A 93 5.52 -9.55 1.32
N PHE A 94 6.20 -8.43 1.27
CA PHE A 94 6.12 -7.35 2.24
C PHE A 94 5.74 -6.07 1.53
N ILE A 95 4.71 -5.37 2.03
CA ILE A 95 4.30 -4.06 1.54
C ILE A 95 4.09 -3.16 2.76
N GLN A 96 4.66 -1.97 2.71
CA GLN A 96 4.38 -0.91 3.66
C GLN A 96 4.13 0.39 2.91
N ASN A 97 3.02 1.04 3.24
CA ASN A 97 2.67 2.37 2.78
C ASN A 97 2.43 3.28 3.98
N GLY A 98 3.12 4.42 4.02
CA GLY A 98 2.93 5.48 4.99
C GLY A 98 2.50 6.77 4.29
N GLU A 99 1.46 7.40 4.81
CA GLU A 99 0.94 8.66 4.30
C GLU A 99 0.83 9.65 5.45
N SER A 100 1.48 10.79 5.31
CA SER A 100 1.36 11.93 6.22
C SER A 100 0.69 13.08 5.48
N THR A 101 -0.39 13.59 6.04
CA THR A 101 -1.16 14.69 5.47
C THR A 101 -1.20 15.84 6.46
N ALA A 102 -0.97 17.06 5.98
CA ALA A 102 -1.12 18.28 6.76
C ALA A 102 -1.99 19.27 5.99
N ILE A 103 -3.05 19.74 6.62
CA ILE A 103 -3.96 20.76 6.09
C ILE A 103 -3.86 21.95 7.02
N GLN A 104 -3.70 23.13 6.45
CA GLN A 104 -3.72 24.40 7.19
C GLN A 104 -4.63 25.37 6.46
N GLY A 105 -5.63 25.91 7.15
CA GLY A 105 -6.57 26.83 6.52
C GLY A 105 -7.81 27.11 7.35
N ASP A 106 -8.86 27.54 6.69
CA ASP A 106 -10.15 27.84 7.28
C ASP A 106 -11.05 26.61 7.23
N PHE A 107 -11.63 26.29 8.37
CA PHE A 107 -12.51 25.14 8.56
C PHE A 107 -13.88 25.62 8.99
N LEU A 108 -14.89 25.33 8.19
CA LEU A 108 -16.29 25.58 8.49
C LEU A 108 -17.03 24.24 8.58
N ASN A 109 -17.63 23.97 9.73
CA ASN A 109 -18.48 22.82 9.94
C ASN A 109 -19.83 23.31 10.49
N ASN A 110 -20.85 23.29 9.65
CA ASN A 110 -22.24 23.68 9.99
C ASN A 110 -23.11 22.48 10.39
N GLY A 111 -22.50 21.31 10.64
CA GLY A 111 -23.19 20.10 11.11
C GLY A 111 -23.44 20.09 12.62
N GLU A 112 -23.31 18.92 13.25
CA GLU A 112 -23.59 18.73 14.69
C GLU A 112 -22.75 19.60 15.64
N ASN A 113 -21.55 20.01 15.20
CA ASN A 113 -20.65 20.89 15.94
C ASN A 113 -20.35 22.13 15.09
N ASN A 114 -21.18 23.16 15.17
CA ASN A 114 -20.91 24.45 14.52
C ASN A 114 -19.50 24.95 14.89
N TYR A 115 -18.56 24.79 13.98
CA TYR A 115 -17.17 25.25 14.14
C TYR A 115 -16.80 26.09 12.93
N ASP A 116 -16.29 27.28 13.20
CA ASP A 116 -15.73 28.19 12.20
C ASP A 116 -14.41 28.72 12.74
N GLY A 117 -13.32 28.48 12.05
CA GLY A 117 -12.03 28.93 12.51
C GLY A 117 -10.85 28.52 11.63
N VAL A 118 -9.73 29.14 11.92
CA VAL A 118 -8.43 28.81 11.29
C VAL A 118 -7.76 27.73 12.12
N GLY A 119 -7.29 26.70 11.46
CA GLY A 119 -6.66 25.59 12.19
C GLY A 119 -5.67 24.81 11.35
N GLN A 120 -5.11 23.77 11.97
CA GLN A 120 -4.23 22.83 11.34
C GLN A 120 -4.66 21.40 11.67
N ILE A 121 -4.82 20.58 10.65
CA ILE A 121 -5.07 19.15 10.78
C ILE A 121 -3.82 18.40 10.31
N LYS A 122 -3.38 17.45 11.11
CA LYS A 122 -2.31 16.51 10.73
C LYS A 122 -2.84 15.11 10.90
N SER A 123 -2.63 14.27 9.90
CA SER A 123 -2.94 12.85 9.97
C SER A 123 -1.74 12.03 9.51
N TYR A 124 -1.61 10.84 10.06
CA TYR A 124 -0.62 9.87 9.65
C TYR A 124 -1.26 8.48 9.61
N VAL A 125 -1.23 7.87 8.44
CA VAL A 125 -1.76 6.53 8.25
C VAL A 125 -0.64 5.64 7.72
N GLN A 126 -0.40 4.52 8.38
CA GLN A 126 0.53 3.50 7.92
C GLN A 126 -0.21 2.19 7.74
N ARG A 127 -0.01 1.56 6.57
CA ARG A 127 -0.55 0.25 6.24
C ARG A 127 0.58 -0.70 5.94
N GLN A 128 0.50 -1.90 6.50
CA GLN A 128 1.50 -2.95 6.32
C GLN A 128 0.81 -4.26 5.97
N ILE A 129 1.37 -4.98 5.00
CA ILE A 129 0.91 -6.31 4.58
C ILE A 129 2.14 -7.22 4.50
N ILE A 130 2.01 -8.38 5.10
CA ILE A 130 2.96 -9.49 4.97
C ILE A 130 2.17 -10.68 4.46
N SER A 131 2.66 -11.34 3.41
CA SER A 131 2.02 -12.53 2.85
C SER A 131 3.08 -13.56 2.45
N ILE A 132 2.78 -14.83 2.69
CA ILE A 132 3.69 -15.95 2.40
C ILE A 132 2.94 -17.00 1.57
N PRO A 133 2.69 -16.73 0.26
CA PRO A 133 2.06 -17.70 -0.61
C PRO A 133 2.97 -18.92 -0.84
N PHE A 134 2.42 -20.09 -0.56
CA PHE A 134 3.01 -21.38 -0.89
C PHE A 134 2.12 -22.10 -1.90
N SER A 135 2.72 -22.73 -2.90
CA SER A 135 2.01 -23.61 -3.84
C SER A 135 2.85 -24.85 -4.12
N SER A 136 2.17 -25.98 -4.17
CA SER A 136 2.75 -27.27 -4.52
C SER A 136 1.86 -27.96 -5.52
N LYS A 137 2.46 -28.40 -6.61
CA LYS A 137 1.84 -29.17 -7.66
C LYS A 137 2.58 -30.49 -7.78
N ASN A 138 1.90 -31.61 -7.60
CA ASN A 138 2.53 -32.94 -7.62
C ASN A 138 1.86 -33.82 -8.67
N TYR A 139 2.67 -34.59 -9.38
CA TYR A 139 2.25 -35.54 -10.40
C TYR A 139 2.46 -36.97 -9.89
N PHE A 140 1.42 -37.77 -9.96
CA PHE A 140 1.39 -39.16 -9.56
C PHE A 140 1.00 -40.04 -10.76
N LEU A 141 1.29 -41.34 -10.66
CA LEU A 141 0.92 -42.32 -11.69
C LEU A 141 1.39 -41.90 -13.10
N ASP A 142 2.66 -41.52 -13.21
CA ASP A 142 3.28 -41.06 -14.46
C ASP A 142 2.52 -39.91 -15.14
N GLY A 143 2.01 -38.98 -14.32
CA GLY A 143 1.32 -37.79 -14.77
C GLY A 143 -0.20 -37.95 -14.98
N LYS A 144 -0.76 -39.14 -14.75
CA LYS A 144 -2.22 -39.40 -14.86
C LYS A 144 -3.01 -38.74 -13.73
N LEU A 145 -2.38 -38.49 -12.60
CA LEU A 145 -3.01 -37.82 -11.45
C LEU A 145 -2.21 -36.59 -11.07
N GLU A 146 -2.88 -35.47 -10.92
CA GLU A 146 -2.32 -34.19 -10.49
C GLU A 146 -2.97 -33.75 -9.18
N ALA A 147 -2.16 -33.43 -8.19
CA ALA A 147 -2.60 -32.83 -6.93
C ALA A 147 -2.00 -31.43 -6.77
N ASN A 148 -2.87 -30.44 -6.54
CA ASN A 148 -2.49 -29.06 -6.31
C ASN A 148 -2.84 -28.65 -4.88
N LEU A 149 -1.85 -28.14 -4.15
CA LEU A 149 -2.01 -27.52 -2.84
C LEU A 149 -1.60 -26.07 -2.91
N SER A 150 -2.45 -25.17 -2.42
CA SER A 150 -2.12 -23.74 -2.29
C SER A 150 -2.52 -23.26 -0.92
N PHE A 151 -1.61 -22.52 -0.28
CA PHE A 151 -1.81 -21.93 1.04
C PHE A 151 -1.15 -20.54 1.09
N THR A 152 -1.90 -19.53 1.54
CA THR A 152 -1.44 -18.13 1.54
C THR A 152 -1.78 -17.45 2.86
N PRO A 153 -0.96 -17.63 3.91
CA PRO A 153 -1.11 -16.84 5.11
C PRO A 153 -0.76 -15.38 4.83
N SER A 154 -1.63 -14.49 5.31
CA SER A 154 -1.46 -13.05 5.14
C SER A 154 -1.80 -12.33 6.43
N PHE A 155 -0.97 -11.34 6.78
CA PHE A 155 -1.14 -10.49 7.94
C PHE A 155 -1.20 -9.05 7.47
N SER A 156 -2.19 -8.30 7.94
CA SER A 156 -2.29 -6.87 7.69
C SER A 156 -2.37 -6.09 8.98
N ARG A 157 -1.75 -4.93 9.00
CA ARG A 157 -1.80 -3.98 10.09
C ARG A 157 -2.03 -2.58 9.54
N VAL A 158 -2.96 -1.86 10.17
CA VAL A 158 -3.17 -0.44 9.95
C VAL A 158 -2.86 0.29 11.24
N TYR A 159 -2.09 1.34 11.13
CA TYR A 159 -1.80 2.27 12.21
C TYR A 159 -2.25 3.65 11.75
N ASP A 160 -3.22 4.21 12.45
CA ASP A 160 -3.85 5.48 12.15
C ASP A 160 -3.68 6.42 13.34
N LYS A 161 -3.18 7.62 13.08
CA LYS A 161 -2.88 8.60 14.10
C LYS A 161 -3.28 10.00 13.62
N ASP A 162 -4.39 10.48 14.12
CA ASP A 162 -4.87 11.82 13.85
C ASP A 162 -4.43 12.79 14.96
N PHE A 163 -3.81 13.89 14.56
CA PHE A 163 -3.50 14.99 15.46
C PHE A 163 -4.26 16.22 14.98
N LYS A 164 -5.22 16.66 15.78
CA LYS A 164 -5.89 17.95 15.58
C LYS A 164 -5.28 18.96 16.55
N THR A 165 -4.77 20.05 16.04
CA THR A 165 -4.38 21.22 16.84
C THR A 165 -5.16 22.41 16.34
N SER A 166 -5.96 22.97 17.23
CA SER A 166 -6.63 24.27 17.03
C SER A 166 -5.66 25.39 17.29
#